data_a41a1f46acb44376c7e897136693ec7c
#
_entry.id   a41a1f46acb44376c7e897136693ec7c
#
_cell.length_a   1.000
_cell.length_b   1.000
_cell.length_c   1.000
_cell.angle_alpha   90.00
_cell.angle_beta   90.00
_cell.angle_gamma   90.00
#
_symmetry.space_group_name_H-M   'P 1'
#
loop_
_entity.id
_entity.type
_entity.pdbx_description
1 polymer ?
#
loop_
_entity_poly.entity_id
_entity_poly.type
_entity_poly.pdbx_seq_one_letter_code
_entity_poly.pdbx_strand_id
1 'polypeptide(L)'
;MQLREIIRILNGQVITMTYTPTLELSSGGAADLMSDVLAFTTDGNSLLFTGLTNQQVVRTAEMASIGAIVFVRGKQPPPSTTELAEELGIPLISCGYSMYEACGLMYQAGLPNNRLADLST
;
A
#
# COMPACT_ATOMS: atom_id res chain seq x y z
N MET A 1 3.76 11.12 5.49
CA MET A 1 4.00 10.23 6.66
C MET A 1 5.04 9.21 6.29
N GLN A 2 6.01 8.98 7.16
CA GLN A 2 7.08 8.03 6.87
C GLN A 2 6.61 6.58 7.03
N LEU A 3 7.17 5.70 6.23
CA LEU A 3 6.79 4.28 6.24
C LEU A 3 6.95 3.65 7.62
N ARG A 4 8.02 3.97 8.37
CA ARG A 4 8.22 3.43 9.72
C ARG A 4 7.08 3.78 10.66
N GLU A 5 6.49 4.95 10.51
CA GLU A 5 5.35 5.36 11.34
C GLU A 5 4.09 4.58 10.96
N ILE A 6 3.89 4.36 9.67
CA ILE A 6 2.78 3.54 9.18
C ILE A 6 2.87 2.12 9.74
N ILE A 7 4.06 1.53 9.67
CA ILE A 7 4.30 0.19 10.21
C ILE A 7 3.99 0.15 11.71
N ARG A 8 4.41 1.16 12.45
CA ARG A 8 4.15 1.26 13.89
C ARG A 8 2.65 1.34 14.19
N ILE A 9 1.94 2.23 13.52
CA ILE A 9 0.50 2.44 13.74
C ILE A 9 -0.30 1.17 13.44
N LEU A 10 0.06 0.48 12.35
CA LEU A 10 -0.64 -0.73 11.92
C LEU A 10 -0.15 -1.99 12.63
N ASN A 11 0.87 -1.88 13.49
CA ASN A 11 1.54 -3.05 14.06
C ASN A 11 1.92 -4.01 12.94
N GLY A 12 2.49 -3.47 11.87
CA GLY A 12 2.74 -4.20 10.64
C GLY A 12 4.00 -5.03 10.67
N GLN A 13 4.00 -6.08 9.86
CA GLN A 13 5.16 -6.92 9.61
C GLN A 13 5.68 -6.60 8.22
N VAL A 14 6.97 -6.24 8.10
CA VAL A 14 7.60 -6.02 6.80
C VAL A 14 7.90 -7.37 6.18
N ILE A 15 7.45 -7.57 4.94
CA ILE A 15 7.60 -8.83 4.22
C ILE A 15 8.83 -8.81 3.33
N THR A 16 9.09 -7.69 2.65
CA THR A 16 10.26 -7.54 1.79
C THR A 16 11.54 -7.44 2.61
N MET A 17 12.65 -7.93 2.05
CA MET A 17 13.92 -7.98 2.78
C MET A 17 14.48 -6.61 3.08
N THR A 18 14.32 -5.68 2.14
CA THR A 18 14.81 -4.32 2.30
C THR A 18 13.69 -3.32 2.12
N TYR A 19 13.76 -2.23 2.88
CA TYR A 19 12.84 -1.12 2.74
C TYR A 19 13.50 0.13 3.34
N THR A 20 13.02 1.29 2.92
CA THR A 20 13.49 2.57 3.43
C THR A 20 12.52 3.07 4.51
N PRO A 21 12.91 3.03 5.80
CA PRO A 21 12.00 3.44 6.88
C PRO A 21 11.51 4.88 6.75
N THR A 22 12.33 5.73 6.14
CA THR A 22 12.02 7.16 5.97
C THR A 22 11.31 7.47 4.66
N LEU A 23 10.89 6.45 3.91
CA LEU A 23 10.11 6.66 2.70
C LEU A 23 8.85 7.44 3.04
N GLU A 24 8.64 8.55 2.35
CA GLU A 24 7.46 9.40 2.56
C GLU A 24 6.30 8.91 1.71
N LEU A 25 5.16 8.71 2.37
CA LEU A 25 3.91 8.39 1.69
C LEU A 25 2.96 9.56 1.90
N SER A 26 2.49 10.11 0.81
CA SER A 26 1.73 11.36 0.82
C SER A 26 0.22 11.15 0.92
N SER A 27 -0.24 9.95 0.58
CA SER A 27 -1.67 9.65 0.59
C SER A 27 -1.90 8.14 0.68
N GLY A 28 -3.14 7.74 0.88
CA GLY A 28 -3.52 6.34 0.92
C GLY A 28 -4.79 6.07 0.15
N GLY A 29 -4.91 4.85 -0.32
CA GLY A 29 -6.12 4.36 -0.97
C GLY A 29 -6.28 2.87 -0.74
N ALA A 30 -7.48 2.36 -0.93
CA ALA A 30 -7.78 0.96 -0.68
C ALA A 30 -8.65 0.42 -1.82
N ALA A 31 -8.24 -0.70 -2.38
CA ALA A 31 -9.02 -1.38 -3.42
C ALA A 31 -8.52 -2.81 -3.60
N ASP A 32 -9.45 -3.69 -3.95
CA ASP A 32 -9.15 -5.05 -4.38
C ASP A 32 -9.32 -5.21 -5.90
N LEU A 33 -9.92 -4.22 -6.55
CA LEU A 33 -10.06 -4.22 -8.00
C LEU A 33 -8.93 -3.40 -8.61
N MET A 34 -8.11 -4.03 -9.44
CA MET A 34 -6.91 -3.38 -9.96
C MET A 34 -7.23 -2.22 -10.91
N SER A 35 -8.35 -2.27 -11.62
CA SER A 35 -8.77 -1.13 -12.42
C SER A 35 -9.05 0.12 -11.58
N ASP A 36 -9.52 -0.06 -10.35
CA ASP A 36 -9.71 1.06 -9.43
C ASP A 36 -8.36 1.63 -8.98
N VAL A 37 -7.38 0.76 -8.73
CA VAL A 37 -6.03 1.21 -8.36
C VAL A 37 -5.43 2.06 -9.48
N LEU A 38 -5.60 1.64 -10.73
CA LEU A 38 -5.08 2.39 -11.88
C LEU A 38 -5.77 3.74 -12.06
N ALA A 39 -6.97 3.91 -11.51
CA ALA A 39 -7.71 5.17 -11.56
C ALA A 39 -7.28 6.14 -10.46
N PHE A 40 -6.46 5.72 -9.50
CA PHE A 40 -5.97 6.62 -8.45
C PHE A 40 -5.11 7.72 -9.03
N THR A 41 -5.32 8.94 -8.55
CA THR A 41 -4.45 10.06 -8.87
C THR A 41 -3.40 10.15 -7.77
N THR A 42 -2.14 9.91 -8.11
CA THR A 42 -1.08 9.93 -7.12
C THR A 42 0.02 10.90 -7.55
N ASP A 43 0.67 11.51 -6.55
CA ASP A 43 1.83 12.36 -6.78
C ASP A 43 3.12 11.58 -6.62
N GLY A 44 3.05 10.27 -6.73
CA GLY A 44 4.20 9.38 -6.65
C GLY A 44 4.15 8.40 -5.51
N ASN A 45 3.98 8.80 -4.27
CA ASN A 45 4.14 7.91 -3.12
C ASN A 45 2.84 7.73 -2.37
N SER A 46 1.93 6.96 -2.96
CA SER A 46 0.68 6.57 -2.30
C SER A 46 0.84 5.19 -1.65
N LEU A 47 0.14 4.99 -0.55
CA LEU A 47 0.04 3.71 0.14
C LEU A 47 -1.21 2.98 -0.36
N LEU A 48 -1.06 1.71 -0.74
CA LEU A 48 -2.20 0.89 -1.16
C LEU A 48 -2.54 -0.14 -0.08
N PHE A 49 -3.80 -0.16 0.34
CA PHE A 49 -4.35 -1.23 1.17
C PHE A 49 -5.13 -2.20 0.28
N THR A 50 -4.84 -3.48 0.38
CA THR A 50 -5.53 -4.48 -0.43
C THR A 50 -5.54 -5.84 0.27
N GLY A 51 -6.51 -6.66 -0.07
CA GLY A 51 -6.56 -8.06 0.35
C GLY A 51 -6.03 -9.01 -0.71
N LEU A 52 -5.65 -8.51 -1.89
CA LEU A 52 -5.09 -9.33 -2.95
C LEU A 52 -3.59 -9.43 -2.78
N THR A 53 -3.04 -10.63 -3.00
CA THR A 53 -1.62 -10.90 -2.74
C THR A 53 -0.87 -11.47 -3.94
N ASN A 54 -1.47 -11.47 -5.12
CA ASN A 54 -0.84 -12.00 -6.32
C ASN A 54 0.13 -11.00 -6.96
N GLN A 55 0.91 -11.46 -7.93
CA GLN A 55 1.89 -10.63 -8.63
C GLN A 55 1.27 -9.43 -9.34
N GLN A 56 0.04 -9.57 -9.81
CA GLN A 56 -0.62 -8.49 -10.54
C GLN A 56 -0.77 -7.24 -9.68
N VAL A 57 -0.96 -7.40 -8.37
CA VAL A 57 -1.04 -6.27 -7.44
C VAL A 57 0.24 -5.45 -7.49
N VAL A 58 1.39 -6.12 -7.50
CA VAL A 58 2.69 -5.44 -7.54
C VAL A 58 2.90 -4.73 -8.88
N ARG A 59 2.55 -5.38 -9.99
CA ARG A 59 2.66 -4.77 -11.31
C ARG A 59 1.77 -3.55 -11.47
N THR A 60 0.54 -3.65 -10.95
CA THR A 60 -0.41 -2.54 -10.97
C THR A 60 0.10 -1.39 -10.10
N ALA A 61 0.65 -1.72 -8.94
CA ALA A 61 1.22 -0.70 -8.04
C ALA A 61 2.36 0.06 -8.70
N GLU A 62 3.22 -0.63 -9.45
CA GLU A 62 4.28 0.03 -10.20
C GLU A 62 3.71 1.01 -11.22
N MET A 63 2.72 0.56 -11.99
CA MET A 63 2.10 1.39 -13.03
C MET A 63 1.39 2.60 -12.46
N ALA A 64 0.80 2.46 -11.27
CA ALA A 64 0.06 3.54 -10.60
C ALA A 64 0.95 4.39 -9.68
N SER A 65 2.25 4.16 -9.68
CA SER A 65 3.22 4.89 -8.82
C SER A 65 2.89 4.76 -7.33
N ILE A 66 2.44 3.58 -6.92
CA ILE A 66 2.22 3.25 -5.51
C ILE A 66 3.57 3.04 -4.84
N GLY A 67 3.79 3.67 -3.70
CA GLY A 67 5.08 3.61 -3.01
C GLY A 67 5.25 2.42 -2.08
N ALA A 68 4.14 1.87 -1.56
CA ALA A 68 4.16 0.71 -0.66
C ALA A 68 2.79 0.05 -0.65
N ILE A 69 2.76 -1.24 -0.32
CA ILE A 69 1.52 -2.02 -0.28
C ILE A 69 1.34 -2.63 1.10
N VAL A 70 0.14 -2.49 1.66
CA VAL A 70 -0.25 -3.14 2.91
C VAL A 70 -1.31 -4.20 2.62
N PHE A 71 -0.99 -5.46 2.93
CA PHE A 71 -1.95 -6.55 2.88
C PHE A 71 -2.69 -6.62 4.22
N VAL A 72 -4.01 -6.63 4.16
CA VAL A 72 -4.87 -6.61 5.35
C VAL A 72 -5.26 -8.02 5.80
N ARG A 73 -5.81 -8.13 6.99
CA ARG A 73 -6.32 -9.37 7.59
C ARG A 73 -5.23 -10.45 7.75
N GLY A 74 -3.99 -10.04 7.98
CA GLY A 74 -2.88 -10.98 8.18
C GLY A 74 -2.50 -11.78 6.94
N LYS A 75 -2.94 -11.37 5.77
CA LYS A 75 -2.64 -12.10 4.54
C LYS A 75 -1.16 -12.02 4.20
N GLN A 76 -0.64 -13.13 3.70
CA GLN A 76 0.76 -13.26 3.31
C GLN A 76 0.84 -13.52 1.81
N PRO A 77 1.69 -12.81 1.08
CA PRO A 77 1.86 -13.07 -0.34
C PRO A 77 2.67 -14.34 -0.58
N PRO A 78 2.44 -15.02 -1.72
CA PRO A 78 3.33 -16.11 -2.10
C PRO A 78 4.72 -15.57 -2.45
N PRO A 79 5.76 -16.42 -2.39
CA PRO A 79 7.15 -15.98 -2.68
C PRO A 79 7.31 -15.25 -4.01
N SER A 80 6.58 -15.65 -5.04
CA SER A 80 6.67 -15.02 -6.37
C SER A 80 6.26 -13.54 -6.31
N THR A 81 5.29 -13.20 -5.50
CA THR A 81 4.85 -11.81 -5.33
C THR A 81 5.92 -11.01 -4.58
N THR A 82 6.47 -11.58 -3.51
CA THR A 82 7.53 -10.92 -2.73
C THR A 82 8.76 -10.67 -3.58
N GLU A 83 9.18 -11.66 -4.36
CA GLU A 83 10.34 -11.53 -5.23
C GLU A 83 10.17 -10.42 -6.26
N LEU A 84 8.98 -10.34 -6.87
CA LEU A 84 8.69 -9.28 -7.83
C LEU A 84 8.74 -7.90 -7.17
N ALA A 85 8.16 -7.78 -5.98
CA ALA A 85 8.18 -6.51 -5.24
C ALA A 85 9.59 -6.08 -4.90
N GLU A 86 10.45 -7.03 -4.53
CA GLU A 86 11.86 -6.74 -4.24
C GLU A 86 12.60 -6.27 -5.49
N GLU A 87 12.35 -6.89 -6.65
CA GLU A 87 12.92 -6.44 -7.92
C GLU A 87 12.52 -5.01 -8.25
N LEU A 88 11.26 -4.66 -8.00
CA LEU A 88 10.73 -3.35 -8.35
C LEU A 88 10.93 -2.31 -7.24
N GLY A 89 11.46 -2.72 -6.09
CA GLY A 89 11.70 -1.81 -4.99
C GLY A 89 10.44 -1.33 -4.27
N ILE A 90 9.38 -2.12 -4.28
CA ILE A 90 8.12 -1.77 -3.62
C ILE A 90 8.02 -2.53 -2.31
N PRO A 91 8.04 -1.84 -1.15
CA PRO A 91 7.89 -2.50 0.15
C PRO A 91 6.51 -3.14 0.30
N LEU A 92 6.49 -4.35 0.86
CA LEU A 92 5.27 -5.06 1.21
C LEU A 92 5.19 -5.21 2.72
N ILE A 93 4.03 -4.86 3.27
CA ILE A 93 3.75 -4.93 4.70
C ILE A 93 2.48 -5.76 4.89
N SER A 94 2.42 -6.59 5.92
CA SER A 94 1.21 -7.28 6.33
C SER A 94 0.75 -6.74 7.67
N CYS A 95 -0.56 -6.51 7.84
CA CYS A 95 -1.13 -6.15 9.13
C CYS A 95 -2.33 -7.05 9.44
N GLY A 96 -2.62 -7.21 10.73
CA GLY A 96 -3.72 -8.07 11.16
C GLY A 96 -5.10 -7.43 11.09
N TYR A 97 -5.17 -6.12 10.90
CA TYR A 97 -6.45 -5.41 10.88
C TYR A 97 -7.23 -5.70 9.61
N SER A 98 -8.56 -5.56 9.67
CA SER A 98 -9.40 -5.54 8.49
C SER A 98 -9.06 -4.31 7.63
N MET A 99 -9.48 -4.32 6.38
CA MET A 99 -9.29 -3.16 5.51
C MET A 99 -9.92 -1.90 6.11
N TYR A 100 -11.13 -2.02 6.65
CA TYR A 100 -11.83 -0.88 7.23
C TYR A 100 -11.07 -0.30 8.41
N GLU A 101 -10.61 -1.15 9.34
CA GLU A 101 -9.91 -0.68 10.52
C GLU A 101 -8.54 -0.11 10.18
N ALA A 102 -7.80 -0.77 9.30
CA ALA A 102 -6.49 -0.28 8.86
C ALA A 102 -6.60 1.10 8.21
N CYS A 103 -7.56 1.27 7.32
CA CYS A 103 -7.79 2.57 6.68
C CYS A 103 -8.22 3.62 7.70
N GLY A 104 -9.08 3.26 8.64
CA GLY A 104 -9.53 4.16 9.69
C GLY A 104 -8.38 4.66 10.56
N LEU A 105 -7.49 3.76 10.97
CA LEU A 105 -6.31 4.12 11.77
C LEU A 105 -5.42 5.11 11.02
N MET A 106 -5.18 4.87 9.74
CA MET A 106 -4.32 5.73 8.95
C MET A 106 -4.97 7.09 8.67
N TYR A 107 -6.26 7.11 8.41
CA TYR A 107 -6.98 8.35 8.19
C TYR A 107 -6.98 9.22 9.46
N GLN A 108 -7.21 8.60 10.62
CA GLN A 108 -7.13 9.30 11.91
C GLN A 108 -5.72 9.83 12.20
N ALA A 109 -4.71 9.12 11.75
CA ALA A 109 -3.32 9.52 11.96
C ALA A 109 -2.88 10.65 11.03
N GLY A 110 -3.73 11.04 10.08
CA GLY A 110 -3.46 12.18 9.21
C GLY A 110 -2.99 11.84 7.81
N LEU A 111 -3.00 10.56 7.41
CA LEU A 111 -2.68 10.21 6.03
C LEU A 111 -3.89 10.51 5.15
N PRO A 112 -3.80 11.47 4.22
CA PRO A 112 -4.97 11.85 3.43
C PRO A 112 -5.29 10.80 2.37
N ASN A 113 -6.53 10.82 1.95
CA ASN A 113 -7.02 10.00 0.86
C ASN A 113 -6.38 10.43 -0.47
N ASN A 114 -5.94 9.46 -1.29
CA ASN A 114 -5.65 9.78 -2.68
C ASN A 114 -6.98 10.01 -3.42
N ARG A 115 -6.92 10.61 -4.60
CA ARG A 115 -8.12 10.95 -5.37
C ARG A 115 -8.21 10.10 -6.61
N LEU A 116 -9.44 9.79 -7.02
CA LEU A 116 -9.69 9.28 -8.35
C LEU A 116 -9.58 10.42 -9.35
N ALA A 117 -9.11 10.11 -10.55
CA ALA A 117 -8.83 11.12 -11.56
C ALA A 117 -10.04 12.01 -11.90
N ASP A 118 -11.25 11.47 -11.76
CA ASP A 118 -12.49 12.17 -12.13
C ASP A 118 -13.08 13.04 -11.03
N LEU A 119 -12.45 13.09 -9.86
CA LEU A 119 -12.99 13.82 -8.71
C LEU A 119 -12.36 15.18 -8.52
N SER A 120 -11.68 15.69 -9.51
CA SER A 120 -10.92 16.94 -9.40
C SER A 120 -11.75 18.20 -9.65
N THR A 121 -13.04 18.13 -9.62
CA THR A 121 -13.92 19.30 -9.84
C THR A 121 -14.25 20.03 -8.58
#